data_3a5fa381642b9771dfdfd79a4ad69c50
#
_entry.id   3a5fa381642b9771dfdfd79a4ad69c50
#
_cell.length_a   1.000
_cell.length_b   1.000
_cell.length_c   1.000
_cell.angle_alpha   90.00
_cell.angle_beta   90.00
_cell.angle_gamma   90.00
#
_symmetry.space_group_name_H-M   'P 1'
#
loop_
_entity.id
_entity.type
_entity.pdbx_description
1 polymer ?
#
loop_
_entity_poly.entity_id
_entity_poly.type
_entity_poly.pdbx_seq_one_letter_code
_entity_poly.pdbx_strand_id
1 'polypeptide(L)'
;MIDIHCHLLPEVDDGAKSWAIAQEMCRIAANDGITHIVATPHANDTYVYDPDLNQATLARLRELAGNTLQFSLGCDFHFSYDNLQQAQKEPGRYAIAGSPYLLTEFSDFGLSPQVSAAISRLRSTGVIPIVTHPERNLLMQRNPEQVLGLIDGGCAVQVTASALTGQWGETARRTAHWLLERDAVHVLASDAHDDRHRPPLLSPAREAVAKLCGPDVARALVQENPAAIIAGQPLPYWPAPRPKPAKAAFASGLLRRK
;
A
#
# COMPACT_ATOMS: atom_id res chain seq x y z
N MET A 1 -0.49 -12.52 -9.98
CA MET A 1 -0.29 -11.25 -9.24
C MET A 1 -0.13 -11.55 -7.77
N ILE A 2 0.38 -10.61 -6.99
CA ILE A 2 0.56 -10.74 -5.53
C ILE A 2 -0.08 -9.54 -4.86
N ASP A 3 -0.94 -9.78 -3.88
CA ASP A 3 -1.61 -8.75 -3.09
C ASP A 3 -0.97 -8.65 -1.70
N ILE A 4 -0.33 -7.52 -1.40
CA ILE A 4 0.40 -7.34 -0.13
C ILE A 4 -0.39 -6.55 0.92
N HIS A 5 -1.65 -6.19 0.64
CA HIS A 5 -2.51 -5.45 1.56
C HIS A 5 -3.95 -5.94 1.43
N CYS A 6 -4.39 -6.79 2.36
CA CYS A 6 -5.72 -7.39 2.35
C CYS A 6 -6.16 -7.76 3.78
N HIS A 7 -7.33 -7.28 4.21
CA HIS A 7 -7.94 -7.58 5.52
C HIS A 7 -8.75 -8.87 5.44
N LEU A 8 -8.02 -9.95 5.19
CA LEU A 8 -8.59 -11.25 4.85
C LEU A 8 -8.95 -12.11 6.08
N LEU A 9 -8.31 -11.84 7.24
CA LEU A 9 -8.51 -12.66 8.44
C LEU A 9 -9.90 -12.45 9.03
N PRO A 10 -10.70 -13.51 9.16
CA PRO A 10 -12.08 -13.35 9.65
C PRO A 10 -12.12 -12.91 11.11
N GLU A 11 -12.96 -11.91 11.39
CA GLU A 11 -13.32 -11.47 12.76
C GLU A 11 -12.12 -10.89 13.56
N VAL A 12 -11.04 -10.48 12.86
CA VAL A 12 -9.83 -9.92 13.51
C VAL A 12 -9.90 -8.39 13.55
N ASP A 13 -10.38 -7.78 12.47
CA ASP A 13 -10.53 -6.33 12.32
C ASP A 13 -11.81 -5.95 11.59
N ASP A 14 -11.81 -4.85 10.83
CA ASP A 14 -12.96 -4.43 10.01
C ASP A 14 -13.02 -5.12 8.64
N GLY A 15 -12.12 -6.04 8.33
CA GLY A 15 -12.12 -6.86 7.13
C GLY A 15 -13.21 -7.94 7.13
N ALA A 16 -12.86 -9.15 6.71
CA ALA A 16 -13.79 -10.28 6.58
C ALA A 16 -14.61 -10.55 7.86
N LYS A 17 -15.93 -10.42 7.79
CA LYS A 17 -16.82 -10.57 8.95
C LYS A 17 -17.12 -12.03 9.32
N SER A 18 -16.67 -12.98 8.52
CA SER A 18 -16.85 -14.41 8.77
C SER A 18 -15.91 -15.26 7.94
N TRP A 19 -15.76 -16.52 8.32
CA TRP A 19 -14.99 -17.52 7.55
C TRP A 19 -15.53 -17.71 6.13
N ALA A 20 -16.85 -17.63 5.94
CA ALA A 20 -17.48 -17.75 4.63
C ALA A 20 -17.08 -16.57 3.71
N ILE A 21 -17.08 -15.34 4.25
CA ILE A 21 -16.62 -14.15 3.50
C ILE A 21 -15.14 -14.27 3.18
N ALA A 22 -14.28 -14.64 4.13
CA ALA A 22 -12.85 -14.82 3.89
C ALA A 22 -12.57 -15.86 2.79
N GLN A 23 -13.29 -16.99 2.79
CA GLN A 23 -13.18 -18.00 1.73
C GLN A 23 -13.64 -17.46 0.36
N GLU A 24 -14.73 -16.68 0.33
CA GLU A 24 -15.19 -16.07 -0.91
C GLU A 24 -14.19 -15.02 -1.44
N MET A 25 -13.59 -14.23 -0.55
CA MET A 25 -12.48 -13.33 -0.92
C MET A 25 -11.31 -14.11 -1.52
N CYS A 26 -10.92 -15.26 -0.95
CA CYS A 26 -9.89 -16.12 -1.53
C CYS A 26 -10.28 -16.58 -2.94
N ARG A 27 -11.53 -16.98 -3.15
CA ARG A 27 -12.03 -17.44 -4.46
C ARG A 27 -12.01 -16.30 -5.49
N ILE A 28 -12.43 -15.10 -5.10
CA ILE A 28 -12.40 -13.89 -5.95
C ILE A 28 -10.96 -13.56 -6.34
N ALA A 29 -10.04 -13.52 -5.38
CA ALA A 29 -8.63 -13.24 -5.63
C ALA A 29 -7.99 -14.23 -6.60
N ALA A 30 -8.24 -15.53 -6.40
CA ALA A 30 -7.73 -16.57 -7.31
C ALA A 30 -8.28 -16.41 -8.73
N ASN A 31 -9.57 -16.11 -8.87
CA ASN A 31 -10.20 -15.87 -10.17
C ASN A 31 -9.68 -14.61 -10.88
N ASP A 32 -9.26 -13.59 -10.11
CA ASP A 32 -8.60 -12.38 -10.63
C ASP A 32 -7.14 -12.63 -11.06
N GLY A 33 -6.60 -13.83 -10.76
CA GLY A 33 -5.21 -14.19 -11.06
C GLY A 33 -4.21 -13.77 -10.00
N ILE A 34 -4.67 -13.49 -8.77
CA ILE A 34 -3.80 -13.38 -7.60
C ILE A 34 -3.37 -14.78 -7.19
N THR A 35 -2.09 -14.96 -6.91
CA THR A 35 -1.49 -16.24 -6.52
C THR A 35 -0.97 -16.24 -5.08
N HIS A 36 -0.78 -15.05 -4.50
CA HIS A 36 -0.31 -14.87 -3.14
C HIS A 36 -1.00 -13.66 -2.50
N ILE A 37 -1.49 -13.82 -1.28
CA ILE A 37 -2.08 -12.76 -0.46
C ILE A 37 -1.28 -12.63 0.83
N VAL A 38 -0.91 -11.41 1.18
CA VAL A 38 -0.46 -11.06 2.52
C VAL A 38 -1.67 -10.58 3.30
N ALA A 39 -2.06 -11.31 4.31
CA ALA A 39 -3.09 -10.88 5.25
C ALA A 39 -2.50 -9.81 6.17
N THR A 40 -3.12 -8.64 6.22
CA THR A 40 -2.60 -7.45 6.90
C THR A 40 -3.64 -6.82 7.82
N PRO A 41 -4.02 -7.50 8.91
CA PRO A 41 -4.95 -6.90 9.86
C PRO A 41 -4.36 -5.63 10.46
N HIS A 42 -5.24 -4.73 10.85
CA HIS A 42 -4.87 -3.46 11.48
C HIS A 42 -4.11 -3.64 12.79
N ALA A 43 -3.20 -2.67 13.03
CA ALA A 43 -2.69 -2.33 14.36
C ALA A 43 -3.00 -0.84 14.60
N ASN A 44 -4.07 -0.52 15.34
CA ASN A 44 -4.48 0.84 15.65
C ASN A 44 -5.18 0.91 17.01
N ASP A 45 -5.74 2.07 17.36
CA ASP A 45 -6.41 2.29 18.64
C ASP A 45 -7.66 1.42 18.85
N THR A 46 -8.22 0.87 17.76
CA THR A 46 -9.43 0.02 17.80
C THR A 46 -9.07 -1.46 17.75
N TYR A 47 -8.06 -1.83 16.98
CA TYR A 47 -7.66 -3.20 16.72
C TYR A 47 -6.24 -3.46 17.21
N VAL A 48 -6.14 -4.34 18.21
CA VAL A 48 -4.84 -4.76 18.76
C VAL A 48 -4.27 -5.87 17.90
N TYR A 49 -3.08 -5.65 17.36
CA TYR A 49 -2.40 -6.66 16.57
C TYR A 49 -1.81 -7.76 17.45
N ASP A 50 -2.34 -8.96 17.31
CA ASP A 50 -1.85 -10.18 17.97
C ASP A 50 -1.24 -11.13 16.91
N PRO A 51 0.09 -11.19 16.78
CA PRO A 51 0.73 -12.01 15.75
C PRO A 51 0.46 -13.50 15.90
N ASP A 52 0.31 -14.02 17.12
CA ASP A 52 0.10 -15.45 17.37
C ASP A 52 -1.34 -15.85 16.97
N LEU A 53 -2.32 -15.05 17.38
CA LEU A 53 -3.72 -15.24 16.98
C LEU A 53 -3.87 -15.11 15.46
N ASN A 54 -3.27 -14.08 14.86
CA ASN A 54 -3.34 -13.84 13.44
C ASN A 54 -2.70 -14.98 12.63
N GLN A 55 -1.56 -15.50 13.11
CA GLN A 55 -0.88 -16.63 12.47
C GLN A 55 -1.73 -17.92 12.57
N ALA A 56 -2.36 -18.17 13.72
CA ALA A 56 -3.25 -19.32 13.90
C ALA A 56 -4.49 -19.22 13.00
N THR A 57 -5.09 -18.03 12.92
CA THR A 57 -6.23 -17.75 12.03
C THR A 57 -5.86 -17.94 10.56
N LEU A 58 -4.68 -17.42 10.15
CA LEU A 58 -4.17 -17.59 8.79
C LEU A 58 -3.88 -19.05 8.45
N ALA A 59 -3.34 -19.84 9.39
CA ALA A 59 -3.10 -21.26 9.19
C ALA A 59 -4.39 -22.02 8.91
N ARG A 60 -5.46 -21.76 9.69
CA ARG A 60 -6.78 -22.32 9.46
C ARG A 60 -7.38 -21.88 8.12
N LEU A 61 -7.23 -20.60 7.74
CA LEU A 61 -7.71 -20.12 6.45
C LEU A 61 -6.99 -20.80 5.28
N ARG A 62 -5.69 -21.04 5.42
CA ARG A 62 -4.89 -21.78 4.42
C ARG A 62 -5.42 -23.20 4.20
N GLU A 63 -5.80 -23.90 5.26
CA GLU A 63 -6.41 -25.22 5.16
C GLU A 63 -7.74 -25.18 4.39
N LEU A 64 -8.58 -24.18 4.69
CA LEU A 64 -9.89 -24.01 4.06
C LEU A 64 -9.81 -23.55 2.60
N ALA A 65 -8.83 -22.72 2.24
CA ALA A 65 -8.62 -22.26 0.86
C ALA A 65 -7.90 -23.29 -0.02
N GLY A 66 -7.30 -24.33 0.58
CA GLY A 66 -6.52 -25.34 -0.13
C GLY A 66 -5.26 -24.77 -0.79
N ASN A 67 -4.82 -25.39 -1.91
CA ASN A 67 -3.57 -25.03 -2.59
C ASN A 67 -3.73 -23.95 -3.66
N THR A 68 -4.86 -23.25 -3.71
CA THR A 68 -5.16 -22.27 -4.77
C THR A 68 -4.36 -20.99 -4.62
N LEU A 69 -4.06 -20.59 -3.39
CA LEU A 69 -3.35 -19.36 -3.02
C LEU A 69 -2.22 -19.66 -2.04
N GLN A 70 -1.17 -18.87 -2.15
CA GLN A 70 -0.16 -18.74 -1.09
C GLN A 70 -0.56 -17.61 -0.13
N PHE A 71 -0.15 -17.74 1.14
CA PHE A 71 -0.47 -16.76 2.17
C PHE A 71 0.75 -16.40 3.01
N SER A 72 0.87 -15.13 3.32
CA SER A 72 1.79 -14.59 4.33
C SER A 72 1.03 -13.69 5.30
N LEU A 73 1.64 -13.38 6.43
CA LEU A 73 1.13 -12.43 7.41
C LEU A 73 1.94 -11.13 7.32
N GLY A 74 1.29 -10.02 7.50
CA GLY A 74 1.82 -8.69 7.70
C GLY A 74 0.89 -7.91 8.62
N CYS A 75 0.99 -6.60 8.59
CA CYS A 75 0.15 -5.71 9.38
C CYS A 75 -0.09 -4.41 8.63
N ASP A 76 -1.31 -3.91 8.62
CA ASP A 76 -1.57 -2.51 8.31
C ASP A 76 -1.34 -1.68 9.58
N PHE A 77 -0.12 -1.16 9.67
CA PHE A 77 0.41 -0.53 10.87
C PHE A 77 0.05 0.95 10.89
N HIS A 78 -0.84 1.34 11.77
CA HIS A 78 -1.15 2.75 11.98
C HIS A 78 0.01 3.50 12.63
N PHE A 79 0.42 4.62 12.03
CA PHE A 79 1.54 5.43 12.45
C PHE A 79 1.18 6.27 13.69
N SER A 80 1.02 5.59 14.84
CA SER A 80 0.76 6.18 16.15
C SER A 80 2.01 6.18 17.03
N TYR A 81 1.99 6.95 18.11
CA TYR A 81 3.11 6.98 19.07
C TYR A 81 3.36 5.61 19.70
N ASP A 82 2.32 4.94 20.17
CA ASP A 82 2.44 3.67 20.88
C ASP A 82 2.92 2.54 19.95
N ASN A 83 2.37 2.48 18.75
CA ASN A 83 2.82 1.54 17.74
C ASN A 83 4.29 1.74 17.36
N LEU A 84 4.71 3.00 17.19
CA LEU A 84 6.12 3.31 16.89
C LEU A 84 7.08 2.88 18.02
N GLN A 85 6.68 3.06 19.29
CA GLN A 85 7.49 2.61 20.42
C GLN A 85 7.65 1.08 20.42
N GLN A 86 6.61 0.34 20.08
CA GLN A 86 6.66 -1.11 19.96
C GLN A 86 7.48 -1.56 18.74
N ALA A 87 7.25 -0.98 17.57
CA ALA A 87 7.99 -1.30 16.35
C ALA A 87 9.50 -1.02 16.47
N GLN A 88 9.90 -0.04 17.28
CA GLN A 88 11.32 0.21 17.56
C GLN A 88 11.95 -0.86 18.45
N LYS A 89 11.19 -1.47 19.36
CA LYS A 89 11.64 -2.56 20.23
C LYS A 89 11.66 -3.90 19.49
N GLU A 90 10.64 -4.14 18.68
CA GLU A 90 10.40 -5.39 17.96
C GLU A 90 10.10 -5.10 16.48
N PRO A 91 11.10 -4.72 15.66
CA PRO A 91 10.87 -4.28 14.27
C PRO A 91 10.19 -5.33 13.40
N GLY A 92 10.46 -6.62 13.67
CA GLY A 92 9.87 -7.74 12.92
C GLY A 92 8.41 -8.06 13.25
N ARG A 93 7.87 -7.53 14.36
CA ARG A 93 6.53 -7.88 14.86
C ARG A 93 5.42 -7.60 13.84
N TYR A 94 5.51 -6.48 13.13
CA TYR A 94 4.50 -5.99 12.20
C TYR A 94 4.89 -6.18 10.73
N ALA A 95 6.08 -6.69 10.48
CA ALA A 95 6.68 -6.77 9.15
C ALA A 95 5.95 -7.77 8.24
N ILE A 96 5.92 -7.48 6.96
CA ILE A 96 5.39 -8.39 5.93
C ILE A 96 6.27 -9.64 5.84
N ALA A 97 5.71 -10.81 6.12
CA ALA A 97 6.39 -12.10 5.95
C ALA A 97 7.77 -12.20 6.65
N GLY A 98 7.99 -11.43 7.74
CA GLY A 98 9.28 -11.34 8.41
C GLY A 98 10.37 -10.58 7.63
N SER A 99 10.02 -9.91 6.55
CA SER A 99 10.89 -9.07 5.73
C SER A 99 11.17 -7.72 6.41
N PRO A 100 12.04 -6.85 5.90
CA PRO A 100 12.19 -5.50 6.45
C PRO A 100 11.04 -4.54 6.11
N TYR A 101 10.08 -4.95 5.28
CA TYR A 101 9.01 -4.06 4.80
C TYR A 101 7.82 -4.04 5.75
N LEU A 102 7.28 -2.84 5.98
CA LEU A 102 6.15 -2.58 6.87
C LEU A 102 5.14 -1.65 6.19
N LEU A 103 3.89 -2.09 6.01
CA LEU A 103 2.81 -1.19 5.62
C LEU A 103 2.60 -0.16 6.72
N THR A 104 2.50 1.09 6.33
CA THR A 104 2.45 2.21 7.27
C THR A 104 1.32 3.15 6.89
N GLU A 105 0.24 3.10 7.66
CA GLU A 105 -0.94 3.94 7.48
C GLU A 105 -0.80 5.24 8.27
N PHE A 106 -1.03 6.37 7.60
CA PHE A 106 -1.02 7.68 8.23
C PHE A 106 -2.43 8.18 8.49
N SER A 107 -2.66 8.73 9.69
CA SER A 107 -3.91 9.42 9.98
C SER A 107 -4.07 10.68 9.12
N ASP A 108 -5.31 11.15 8.96
CA ASP A 108 -5.64 12.37 8.22
C ASP A 108 -5.13 13.68 8.89
N PHE A 109 -4.41 13.59 10.02
CA PHE A 109 -4.00 14.74 10.83
C PHE A 109 -2.61 15.31 10.53
N GLY A 110 -1.92 14.84 9.49
CA GLY A 110 -0.80 15.55 8.91
C GLY A 110 0.56 14.92 9.00
N LEU A 111 1.36 15.25 7.99
CA LEU A 111 2.80 15.03 7.97
C LEU A 111 3.49 16.23 8.61
N SER A 112 3.66 16.18 9.93
CA SER A 112 4.44 17.19 10.65
C SER A 112 5.95 16.87 10.56
N PRO A 113 6.85 17.82 10.85
CA PRO A 113 8.29 17.53 10.92
C PRO A 113 8.64 16.37 11.87
N GLN A 114 7.80 16.14 12.88
CA GLN A 114 7.95 15.01 13.81
C GLN A 114 7.74 13.65 13.11
N VAL A 115 6.86 13.58 12.10
CA VAL A 115 6.66 12.37 11.31
C VAL A 115 7.93 11.99 10.55
N SER A 116 8.60 12.94 9.90
CA SER A 116 9.86 12.68 9.19
C SER A 116 10.95 12.15 10.14
N ALA A 117 11.05 12.73 11.34
CA ALA A 117 11.98 12.26 12.36
C ALA A 117 11.62 10.86 12.88
N ALA A 118 10.33 10.55 13.03
CA ALA A 118 9.85 9.24 13.45
C ALA A 118 10.10 8.17 12.38
N ILE A 119 9.86 8.49 11.09
CA ILE A 119 10.21 7.62 9.95
C ILE A 119 11.71 7.33 9.95
N SER A 120 12.56 8.35 10.12
CA SER A 120 14.02 8.18 10.16
C SER A 120 14.44 7.25 11.31
N ARG A 121 13.83 7.39 12.50
CA ARG A 121 14.07 6.47 13.63
C ARG A 121 13.61 5.04 13.32
N LEU A 122 12.41 4.87 12.75
CA LEU A 122 11.91 3.55 12.36
C LEU A 122 12.85 2.90 11.33
N ARG A 123 13.29 3.66 10.33
CA ARG A 123 14.26 3.17 9.34
C ARG A 123 15.62 2.80 9.92
N SER A 124 16.08 3.49 10.98
CA SER A 124 17.35 3.14 11.64
C SER A 124 17.33 1.76 12.31
N THR A 125 16.16 1.14 12.50
CA THR A 125 16.02 -0.25 12.95
C THR A 125 16.08 -1.27 11.81
N GLY A 126 16.28 -0.83 10.56
CA GLY A 126 16.30 -1.68 9.36
C GLY A 126 14.94 -1.82 8.67
N VAL A 127 13.88 -1.20 9.20
CA VAL A 127 12.53 -1.23 8.60
C VAL A 127 12.47 -0.30 7.38
N ILE A 128 11.81 -0.77 6.32
CA ILE A 128 11.48 0.00 5.13
C ILE A 128 9.96 0.26 5.13
N PRO A 129 9.51 1.47 5.48
CA PRO A 129 8.08 1.78 5.49
C PRO A 129 7.51 1.80 4.07
N ILE A 130 6.32 1.23 3.90
CA ILE A 130 5.50 1.35 2.70
C ILE A 130 4.31 2.23 3.07
N VAL A 131 4.28 3.46 2.61
CA VAL A 131 3.14 4.38 2.83
C VAL A 131 1.92 3.80 2.14
N THR A 132 0.90 3.46 2.92
CA THR A 132 -0.34 2.88 2.39
C THR A 132 -1.29 3.97 1.90
N HIS A 133 -1.93 3.72 0.80
CA HIS A 133 -3.03 4.48 0.16
C HIS A 133 -3.00 6.02 0.36
N PRO A 134 -1.87 6.70 0.05
CA PRO A 134 -1.78 8.16 0.20
C PRO A 134 -2.82 8.90 -0.64
N GLU A 135 -3.33 8.29 -1.71
CA GLU A 135 -4.40 8.82 -2.54
C GLU A 135 -5.74 8.91 -1.82
N ARG A 136 -5.91 8.23 -0.69
CA ARG A 136 -7.12 8.28 0.14
C ARG A 136 -6.98 9.23 1.34
N ASN A 137 -5.75 9.55 1.72
CA ASN A 137 -5.47 10.46 2.82
C ASN A 137 -5.78 11.91 2.44
N LEU A 138 -6.63 12.59 3.22
CA LEU A 138 -7.15 13.94 2.89
C LEU A 138 -6.05 15.00 2.77
N LEU A 139 -4.98 14.89 3.54
CA LEU A 139 -3.88 15.86 3.49
C LEU A 139 -2.98 15.62 2.30
N MET A 140 -2.69 14.35 2.00
CA MET A 140 -1.90 13.97 0.84
C MET A 140 -2.66 14.25 -0.47
N GLN A 141 -4.00 14.15 -0.47
CA GLN A 141 -4.83 14.60 -1.59
C GLN A 141 -4.71 16.10 -1.85
N ARG A 142 -4.65 16.92 -0.79
CA ARG A 142 -4.49 18.39 -0.89
C ARG A 142 -3.10 18.81 -1.32
N ASN A 143 -2.09 18.07 -0.91
CA ASN A 143 -0.69 18.31 -1.23
C ASN A 143 0.07 17.01 -1.50
N PRO A 144 -0.10 16.39 -2.68
CA PRO A 144 0.49 15.10 -3.00
C PRO A 144 2.03 15.16 -3.14
N GLU A 145 2.62 16.36 -3.27
CA GLU A 145 4.07 16.54 -3.25
C GLU A 145 4.72 16.09 -1.92
N GLN A 146 3.95 16.05 -0.82
CA GLN A 146 4.44 15.50 0.46
C GLN A 146 4.83 14.02 0.34
N VAL A 147 4.15 13.26 -0.53
CA VAL A 147 4.46 11.84 -0.76
C VAL A 147 5.84 11.67 -1.38
N LEU A 148 6.25 12.59 -2.27
CA LEU A 148 7.60 12.59 -2.86
C LEU A 148 8.67 12.76 -1.78
N GLY A 149 8.44 13.62 -0.79
CA GLY A 149 9.34 13.79 0.35
C GLY A 149 9.47 12.53 1.23
N LEU A 150 8.42 11.71 1.32
CA LEU A 150 8.49 10.40 1.99
C LEU A 150 9.32 9.41 1.20
N ILE A 151 9.22 9.41 -0.13
CA ILE A 151 10.04 8.57 -1.01
C ILE A 151 11.51 8.98 -0.92
N ASP A 152 11.81 10.27 -0.96
CA ASP A 152 13.17 10.80 -0.75
C ASP A 152 13.71 10.41 0.64
N GLY A 153 12.82 10.33 1.63
CA GLY A 153 13.10 9.78 2.96
C GLY A 153 13.29 8.26 2.97
N GLY A 154 13.12 7.55 1.83
CA GLY A 154 13.33 6.12 1.65
C GLY A 154 12.13 5.27 2.04
N CYS A 155 10.91 5.80 1.94
CA CYS A 155 9.67 5.03 2.01
C CYS A 155 9.28 4.54 0.61
N ALA A 156 8.73 3.34 0.51
CA ALA A 156 7.96 2.93 -0.66
C ALA A 156 6.52 3.48 -0.56
N VAL A 157 5.75 3.37 -1.64
CA VAL A 157 4.35 3.82 -1.71
C VAL A 157 3.48 2.73 -2.31
N GLN A 158 2.40 2.40 -1.62
CA GLN A 158 1.34 1.52 -2.09
C GLN A 158 0.09 2.34 -2.41
N VAL A 159 -0.49 2.15 -3.59
CA VAL A 159 -1.77 2.72 -4.01
C VAL A 159 -2.83 1.64 -4.02
N THR A 160 -4.04 1.96 -3.55
CA THR A 160 -5.19 1.05 -3.59
C THR A 160 -5.66 0.86 -5.03
N ALA A 161 -5.73 -0.40 -5.47
CA ALA A 161 -6.09 -0.75 -6.85
C ALA A 161 -7.42 -0.12 -7.29
N SER A 162 -8.46 -0.22 -6.47
CA SER A 162 -9.79 0.32 -6.77
C SER A 162 -9.87 1.85 -6.78
N ALA A 163 -8.86 2.57 -6.24
CA ALA A 163 -8.79 4.03 -6.37
C ALA A 163 -8.50 4.45 -7.82
N LEU A 164 -7.67 3.69 -8.55
CA LEU A 164 -7.39 3.94 -9.97
C LEU A 164 -8.61 3.80 -10.86
N THR A 165 -9.55 2.94 -10.49
CA THR A 165 -10.80 2.71 -11.22
C THR A 165 -11.96 3.59 -10.74
N GLY A 166 -11.72 4.46 -9.74
CA GLY A 166 -12.67 5.50 -9.30
C GLY A 166 -13.59 5.10 -8.15
N GLN A 167 -13.45 3.91 -7.57
CA GLN A 167 -14.31 3.45 -6.47
C GLN A 167 -14.21 4.33 -5.21
N TRP A 168 -13.07 5.02 -5.00
CA TRP A 168 -12.82 5.94 -3.90
C TRP A 168 -13.11 7.40 -4.23
N GLY A 169 -13.84 7.64 -5.34
CA GLY A 169 -14.20 8.97 -5.81
C GLY A 169 -13.11 9.64 -6.65
N GLU A 170 -13.50 10.75 -7.27
CA GLU A 170 -12.67 11.41 -8.29
C GLU A 170 -11.38 12.02 -7.72
N THR A 171 -11.40 12.50 -6.47
CA THR A 171 -10.20 13.09 -5.85
C THR A 171 -9.13 12.01 -5.60
N ALA A 172 -9.52 10.85 -5.05
CA ALA A 172 -8.61 9.73 -4.85
C ALA A 172 -8.05 9.24 -6.20
N ARG A 173 -8.92 9.07 -7.21
CA ARG A 173 -8.52 8.68 -8.55
C ARG A 173 -7.49 9.62 -9.15
N ARG A 174 -7.75 10.94 -9.11
CA ARG A 174 -6.80 11.95 -9.62
C ARG A 174 -5.47 11.93 -8.88
N THR A 175 -5.50 11.74 -7.56
CA THR A 175 -4.28 11.67 -6.77
C THR A 175 -3.47 10.41 -7.11
N ALA A 176 -4.13 9.25 -7.26
CA ALA A 176 -3.48 8.00 -7.68
C ALA A 176 -2.82 8.14 -9.07
N HIS A 177 -3.53 8.73 -10.05
CA HIS A 177 -2.96 9.03 -11.37
C HIS A 177 -1.80 10.00 -11.29
N TRP A 178 -1.91 11.05 -10.48
CA TRP A 178 -0.85 12.03 -10.26
C TRP A 178 0.44 11.38 -9.73
N LEU A 179 0.30 10.44 -8.79
CA LEU A 179 1.42 9.68 -8.23
C LEU A 179 2.07 8.78 -9.29
N LEU A 180 1.27 8.07 -10.10
CA LEU A 180 1.77 7.23 -11.19
C LEU A 180 2.54 8.03 -12.24
N GLU A 181 2.00 9.17 -12.68
CA GLU A 181 2.64 10.06 -13.66
C GLU A 181 3.99 10.61 -13.18
N ARG A 182 4.25 10.55 -11.87
CA ARG A 182 5.50 11.02 -11.24
C ARG A 182 6.42 9.90 -10.80
N ASP A 183 6.15 8.68 -11.25
CA ASP A 183 6.93 7.50 -10.84
C ASP A 183 6.98 7.33 -9.30
N ALA A 184 5.93 7.75 -8.61
CA ALA A 184 5.83 7.77 -7.14
C ALA A 184 5.03 6.59 -6.56
N VAL A 185 4.81 5.52 -7.34
CA VAL A 185 4.11 4.31 -6.90
C VAL A 185 5.03 3.11 -7.04
N HIS A 186 5.13 2.32 -5.99
CA HIS A 186 6.00 1.14 -5.95
C HIS A 186 5.21 -0.16 -5.92
N VAL A 187 3.97 -0.14 -5.43
CA VAL A 187 3.08 -1.30 -5.32
C VAL A 187 1.63 -0.91 -5.53
N LEU A 188 0.87 -1.78 -6.18
CA LEU A 188 -0.59 -1.79 -6.12
C LEU A 188 -1.04 -2.94 -5.23
N ALA A 189 -1.99 -2.67 -4.34
CA ALA A 189 -2.63 -3.68 -3.52
C ALA A 189 -4.15 -3.44 -3.44
N SER A 190 -4.92 -4.45 -3.08
CA SER A 190 -6.38 -4.32 -3.10
C SER A 190 -6.92 -3.52 -1.93
N ASP A 191 -6.31 -3.65 -0.77
CA ASP A 191 -6.86 -3.18 0.50
C ASP A 191 -8.30 -3.69 0.69
N ALA A 192 -8.49 -5.00 0.39
CA ALA A 192 -9.78 -5.66 0.37
C ALA A 192 -10.28 -5.95 1.79
N HIS A 193 -11.61 -5.81 1.99
CA HIS A 193 -12.24 -6.00 3.30
C HIS A 193 -13.47 -6.91 3.25
N ASP A 194 -14.02 -7.15 2.07
CA ASP A 194 -15.19 -7.99 1.88
C ASP A 194 -15.24 -8.58 0.46
N ASP A 195 -16.24 -9.40 0.21
CA ASP A 195 -16.46 -10.10 -1.05
C ASP A 195 -17.30 -9.32 -2.08
N ARG A 196 -17.76 -8.09 -1.78
CA ARG A 196 -18.71 -7.33 -2.60
C ARG A 196 -18.31 -5.89 -2.86
N HIS A 197 -18.11 -5.10 -1.79
CA HIS A 197 -17.86 -3.66 -1.89
C HIS A 197 -16.38 -3.34 -2.00
N ARG A 198 -15.53 -4.12 -1.30
CA ARG A 198 -14.07 -3.99 -1.33
C ARG A 198 -13.41 -5.36 -1.57
N PRO A 199 -13.69 -6.00 -2.74
CA PRO A 199 -13.15 -7.32 -3.05
C PRO A 199 -11.66 -7.26 -3.43
N PRO A 200 -10.92 -8.37 -3.27
CA PRO A 200 -9.50 -8.45 -3.63
C PRO A 200 -9.31 -8.58 -5.14
N LEU A 201 -9.30 -7.44 -5.83
CA LEU A 201 -9.14 -7.32 -7.27
C LEU A 201 -7.95 -6.43 -7.61
N LEU A 202 -7.04 -6.92 -8.45
CA LEU A 202 -5.86 -6.19 -8.95
C LEU A 202 -5.88 -6.02 -10.47
N SER A 203 -6.52 -6.93 -11.22
CA SER A 203 -6.46 -6.95 -12.67
C SER A 203 -6.97 -5.66 -13.33
N PRO A 204 -8.08 -5.00 -12.88
CA PRO A 204 -8.53 -3.76 -13.49
C PRO A 204 -7.53 -2.61 -13.32
N ALA A 205 -6.89 -2.54 -12.13
CA ALA A 205 -5.86 -1.53 -11.87
C ALA A 205 -4.59 -1.79 -12.65
N ARG A 206 -4.15 -3.05 -12.74
CA ARG A 206 -3.01 -3.46 -13.58
C ARG A 206 -3.22 -3.03 -15.03
N GLU A 207 -4.40 -3.25 -15.58
CA GLU A 207 -4.72 -2.82 -16.94
C GLU A 207 -4.71 -1.29 -17.11
N ALA A 208 -5.23 -0.56 -16.11
CA ALA A 208 -5.17 0.90 -16.12
C ALA A 208 -3.72 1.41 -16.10
N VAL A 209 -2.87 0.84 -15.26
CA VAL A 209 -1.44 1.19 -15.22
C VAL A 209 -0.72 0.78 -16.50
N ALA A 210 -1.03 -0.38 -17.08
CA ALA A 210 -0.44 -0.80 -18.35
C ALA A 210 -0.75 0.17 -19.50
N LYS A 211 -1.94 0.75 -19.52
CA LYS A 211 -2.33 1.80 -20.49
C LYS A 211 -1.64 3.15 -20.23
N LEU A 212 -1.43 3.51 -18.98
CA LEU A 212 -0.87 4.81 -18.58
C LEU A 212 0.66 4.83 -18.59
N CYS A 213 1.30 3.80 -18.03
CA CYS A 213 2.73 3.74 -17.75
C CYS A 213 3.46 2.62 -18.51
N GLY A 214 2.72 1.77 -19.21
CA GLY A 214 3.27 0.61 -19.92
C GLY A 214 3.17 -0.71 -19.13
N PRO A 215 3.23 -1.86 -19.86
CA PRO A 215 3.01 -3.19 -19.28
C PRO A 215 4.11 -3.60 -18.28
N ASP A 216 5.34 -3.15 -18.46
CA ASP A 216 6.45 -3.47 -17.56
C ASP A 216 6.28 -2.83 -16.19
N VAL A 217 5.87 -1.55 -16.14
CA VAL A 217 5.52 -0.88 -14.88
C VAL A 217 4.35 -1.59 -14.21
N ALA A 218 3.29 -1.91 -14.96
CA ALA A 218 2.14 -2.62 -14.40
C ALA A 218 2.53 -3.98 -13.79
N ARG A 219 3.42 -4.73 -14.46
CA ARG A 219 3.95 -5.99 -13.94
C ARG A 219 4.77 -5.77 -12.67
N ALA A 220 5.64 -4.78 -12.67
CA ALA A 220 6.45 -4.45 -11.51
C ALA A 220 5.60 -4.16 -10.27
N LEU A 221 4.52 -3.37 -10.41
CA LEU A 221 3.69 -2.94 -9.28
C LEU A 221 2.81 -4.05 -8.67
N VAL A 222 2.43 -5.09 -9.43
CA VAL A 222 1.55 -6.16 -8.94
C VAL A 222 2.22 -7.53 -8.84
N GLN A 223 3.48 -7.66 -9.23
CA GLN A 223 4.17 -8.93 -9.24
C GLN A 223 5.62 -8.86 -8.75
N GLU A 224 6.48 -8.05 -9.39
CA GLU A 224 7.92 -8.08 -9.12
C GLU A 224 8.25 -7.42 -7.77
N ASN A 225 7.78 -6.20 -7.53
CA ASN A 225 7.96 -5.52 -6.26
C ASN A 225 7.27 -6.24 -5.09
N PRO A 226 5.99 -6.68 -5.19
CA PRO A 226 5.37 -7.50 -4.16
C PRO A 226 6.15 -8.78 -3.83
N ALA A 227 6.68 -9.48 -4.83
CA ALA A 227 7.50 -10.67 -4.62
C ALA A 227 8.80 -10.33 -3.87
N ALA A 228 9.48 -9.24 -4.24
CA ALA A 228 10.69 -8.77 -3.56
C ALA A 228 10.39 -8.36 -2.10
N ILE A 229 9.26 -7.71 -1.84
CA ILE A 229 8.81 -7.37 -0.47
C ILE A 229 8.68 -8.61 0.40
N ILE A 230 7.97 -9.64 -0.08
CA ILE A 230 7.80 -10.90 0.66
C ILE A 230 9.12 -11.61 0.88
N ALA A 231 10.02 -11.56 -0.11
CA ALA A 231 11.34 -12.18 -0.04
C ALA A 231 12.38 -11.35 0.75
N GLY A 232 12.02 -10.15 1.22
CA GLY A 232 12.94 -9.27 1.93
C GLY A 232 14.07 -8.73 1.06
N GLN A 233 13.86 -8.62 -0.26
CA GLN A 233 14.84 -8.16 -1.23
C GLN A 233 14.58 -6.70 -1.64
N PRO A 234 15.61 -5.98 -2.13
CA PRO A 234 15.41 -4.66 -2.74
C PRO A 234 14.39 -4.71 -3.87
N LEU A 235 13.57 -3.65 -3.99
CA LEU A 235 12.55 -3.59 -5.04
C LEU A 235 13.22 -3.47 -6.41
N PRO A 236 12.88 -4.35 -7.38
CA PRO A 236 13.39 -4.25 -8.75
C PRO A 236 12.98 -2.96 -9.46
N TYR A 237 11.80 -2.43 -9.13
CA TYR A 237 11.29 -1.18 -9.65
C TYR A 237 11.20 -0.14 -8.52
N TRP A 238 12.17 0.76 -8.48
CA TRP A 238 12.21 1.90 -7.57
C TRP A 238 12.70 3.13 -8.34
N PRO A 239 11.82 3.75 -9.14
CA PRO A 239 12.19 4.90 -9.93
C PRO A 239 12.39 6.14 -9.04
N ALA A 240 13.24 7.05 -9.49
CA ALA A 240 13.33 8.38 -8.89
C ALA A 240 12.07 9.18 -9.23
N PRO A 241 11.37 9.77 -8.24
CA PRO A 241 10.17 10.56 -8.52
C PRO A 241 10.47 11.73 -9.47
N ARG A 242 9.58 11.93 -10.45
CA ARG A 242 9.69 13.07 -11.37
C ARG A 242 9.15 14.33 -10.70
N PRO A 243 9.93 15.41 -10.59
CA PRO A 243 9.43 16.67 -10.08
C PRO A 243 8.37 17.25 -11.03
N LYS A 244 7.52 18.12 -10.48
CA LYS A 244 6.56 18.87 -11.29
C LYS A 244 7.29 19.62 -12.40
N PRO A 245 6.86 19.55 -13.68
CA PRO A 245 7.46 20.38 -14.73
C PRO A 245 7.35 21.84 -14.29
N ALA A 246 8.48 22.55 -14.32
CA ALA A 246 8.50 23.98 -14.04
C ALA A 246 7.45 24.65 -14.94
N LYS A 247 6.54 25.44 -14.36
CA LYS A 247 5.60 26.23 -15.14
C LYS A 247 6.43 27.01 -16.14
N ALA A 248 6.21 26.78 -17.45
CA ALA A 248 6.83 27.58 -18.49
C ALA A 248 6.57 29.04 -18.14
N ALA A 249 7.62 29.79 -17.87
CA ALA A 249 7.51 31.22 -17.63
C ALA A 249 6.89 31.80 -18.91
N PHE A 250 5.65 32.22 -18.86
CA PHE A 250 5.07 33.03 -19.92
C PHE A 250 5.94 34.27 -20.04
N ALA A 251 6.84 34.28 -21.01
CA ALA A 251 7.53 35.46 -21.39
C ALA A 251 6.49 36.46 -21.91
N SER A 252 6.05 37.34 -21.02
CA SER A 252 5.26 38.51 -21.39
C SER A 252 6.16 39.37 -22.27
N GLY A 253 6.13 39.11 -23.60
CA GLY A 253 6.71 39.98 -24.59
C GLY A 253 6.07 41.34 -24.50
N LEU A 254 6.69 42.25 -23.79
CA LEU A 254 6.44 43.68 -23.92
C LEU A 254 6.79 44.09 -25.34
N LEU A 255 5.81 44.11 -26.22
CA LEU A 255 5.90 44.83 -27.48
C LEU A 255 5.98 46.33 -27.14
N ARG A 256 7.21 46.86 -27.09
CA ARG A 256 7.45 48.31 -27.20
C ARG A 256 7.02 48.71 -28.61
N ARG A 257 5.88 49.37 -28.72
CA ARG A 257 5.54 50.18 -29.89
C ARG A 257 6.42 51.43 -29.85
N LYS A 258 7.15 51.61 -30.92
CA LYS A 258 7.75 52.92 -31.31
C LYS A 258 6.65 53.77 -31.98
#